data_8fa2b2f4d084ec995ebb345272f8e336
#
_entry.id   8fa2b2f4d084ec995ebb345272f8e336
#
_cell.length_a   1.000
_cell.length_b   1.000
_cell.length_c   1.000
_cell.angle_alpha   90.00
_cell.angle_beta   90.00
_cell.angle_gamma   90.00
#
_symmetry.space_group_name_H-M   'P 1'
#
loop_
_entity.id
_entity.type
_entity.pdbx_description
1 polymer ?
#
loop_
_entity_poly.entity_id
_entity_poly.type
_entity_poly.pdbx_seq_one_letter_code
_entity_poly.pdbx_strand_id
1 'polypeptide(L)'
;MFPREIDSDDIAELRRAGLTDRAILDATYVCVGFNIIARIADALGFDLPSEELFSRAAKLLRVVGYKRLSGIWIGKRRKPAAKPLLLSVGPKRVADSTEASISFDPYAVKMTRLRLAVTSNPASLPAFVRQKITAGRNLSGPLGSYVKKVAERAYEITDDDIASLHAANYTDDEIFEATVSAALGAGLFRLDCVLRALVANQSTASESFSIASSAR
;
A
#
# COMPACT_ATOMS: atom_id res chain seq x y z
N MET A 1 -7.09 -2.64 -18.53
CA MET A 1 -6.15 -1.55 -18.86
C MET A 1 -5.11 -1.53 -17.72
N PHE A 2 -3.88 -1.96 -17.96
CA PHE A 2 -2.81 -1.84 -16.96
C PHE A 2 -2.55 -0.35 -16.74
N PRO A 3 -2.50 0.14 -15.49
CA PRO A 3 -2.07 1.51 -15.25
C PRO A 3 -0.67 1.67 -15.83
N ARG A 4 -0.46 2.72 -16.61
CA ARG A 4 0.87 3.12 -17.09
C ARG A 4 1.80 3.20 -15.87
N GLU A 5 2.99 2.65 -15.97
CA GLU A 5 3.99 2.83 -14.94
C GLU A 5 4.34 4.31 -14.83
N ILE A 6 4.44 4.82 -13.61
CA ILE A 6 4.90 6.17 -13.35
C ILE A 6 6.40 6.19 -13.62
N ASP A 7 6.82 7.09 -14.47
CA ASP A 7 8.20 7.27 -14.88
C ASP A 7 8.80 8.60 -14.40
N SER A 8 10.06 8.86 -14.78
CA SER A 8 10.77 10.08 -14.42
C SER A 8 10.14 11.35 -15.01
N ASP A 9 9.49 11.24 -16.17
CA ASP A 9 8.87 12.37 -16.85
C ASP A 9 7.58 12.81 -16.14
N ASP A 10 6.80 11.84 -15.63
CA ASP A 10 5.63 12.12 -14.78
C ASP A 10 6.05 12.89 -13.52
N ILE A 11 7.16 12.49 -12.88
CA ILE A 11 7.70 13.20 -11.70
C ILE A 11 8.18 14.60 -12.06
N ALA A 12 8.85 14.75 -13.20
CA ALA A 12 9.30 16.06 -13.68
C ALA A 12 8.10 16.99 -13.95
N GLU A 13 7.00 16.46 -14.47
CA GLU A 13 5.77 17.22 -14.69
C GLU A 13 5.15 17.70 -13.38
N LEU A 14 5.06 16.83 -12.38
CA LEU A 14 4.57 17.20 -11.06
C LEU A 14 5.42 18.29 -10.39
N ARG A 15 6.74 18.20 -10.52
CA ARG A 15 7.66 19.24 -10.02
C ARG A 15 7.49 20.57 -10.78
N ARG A 16 7.32 20.53 -12.11
CA ARG A 16 7.01 21.73 -12.91
C ARG A 16 5.68 22.37 -12.53
N ALA A 17 4.71 21.58 -12.08
CA ALA A 17 3.45 22.07 -11.52
C ALA A 17 3.60 22.64 -10.09
N GLY A 18 4.82 22.67 -9.52
CA GLY A 18 5.12 23.25 -8.22
C GLY A 18 5.01 22.30 -7.03
N LEU A 19 4.85 20.99 -7.24
CA LEU A 19 4.83 20.03 -6.15
C LEU A 19 6.27 19.75 -5.68
N THR A 20 6.45 19.72 -4.35
CA THR A 20 7.68 19.26 -3.73
C THR A 20 7.73 17.73 -3.72
N ASP A 21 8.92 17.13 -3.65
CA ASP A 21 9.08 15.66 -3.50
C ASP A 21 8.33 15.13 -2.31
N ARG A 22 8.27 15.91 -1.23
CA ARG A 22 7.48 15.57 -0.04
C ARG A 22 5.99 15.51 -0.34
N ALA A 23 5.45 16.46 -1.07
CA ALA A 23 4.03 16.48 -1.44
C ALA A 23 3.69 15.31 -2.40
N ILE A 24 4.59 15.00 -3.35
CA ILE A 24 4.46 13.85 -4.24
C ILE A 24 4.45 12.55 -3.43
N LEU A 25 5.36 12.41 -2.47
CA LEU A 25 5.44 11.24 -1.61
C LEU A 25 4.18 11.08 -0.74
N ASP A 26 3.71 12.16 -0.11
CA ASP A 26 2.50 12.15 0.71
C ASP A 26 1.27 11.71 -0.11
N ALA A 27 1.10 12.27 -1.32
CA ALA A 27 0.03 11.89 -2.25
C ALA A 27 0.15 10.41 -2.66
N THR A 28 1.36 9.94 -2.95
CA THR A 28 1.63 8.54 -3.33
C THR A 28 1.19 7.58 -2.23
N TYR A 29 1.52 7.84 -0.97
CA TYR A 29 1.11 6.98 0.14
C TYR A 29 -0.40 6.95 0.35
N VAL A 30 -1.08 8.08 0.13
CA VAL A 30 -2.55 8.12 0.13
C VAL A 30 -3.11 7.25 -0.99
N CYS A 31 -2.60 7.39 -2.21
CA CYS A 31 -3.01 6.57 -3.36
C CYS A 31 -2.77 5.08 -3.13
N VAL A 32 -1.62 4.70 -2.56
CA VAL A 32 -1.29 3.31 -2.22
C VAL A 32 -2.27 2.76 -1.18
N GLY A 33 -2.58 3.53 -0.14
CA GLY A 33 -3.56 3.13 0.87
C GLY A 33 -4.94 2.87 0.28
N PHE A 34 -5.46 3.79 -0.54
CA PHE A 34 -6.74 3.61 -1.23
C PHE A 34 -6.71 2.45 -2.22
N ASN A 35 -5.61 2.26 -2.93
CA ASN A 35 -5.43 1.14 -3.86
C ASN A 35 -5.54 -0.22 -3.17
N ILE A 36 -4.95 -0.36 -1.97
CA ILE A 36 -5.04 -1.58 -1.16
C ILE A 36 -6.49 -1.78 -0.68
N ILE A 37 -7.11 -0.74 -0.11
CA ILE A 37 -8.46 -0.81 0.46
C ILE A 37 -9.49 -1.14 -0.63
N ALA A 38 -9.42 -0.48 -1.79
CA ALA A 38 -10.34 -0.71 -2.89
C ALA A 38 -10.27 -2.16 -3.38
N ARG A 39 -9.07 -2.73 -3.56
CA ARG A 39 -8.92 -4.13 -3.96
C ARG A 39 -9.49 -5.11 -2.96
N ILE A 40 -9.32 -4.85 -1.67
CA ILE A 40 -9.91 -5.70 -0.62
C ILE A 40 -11.44 -5.60 -0.67
N ALA A 41 -11.98 -4.39 -0.79
CA ALA A 41 -13.42 -4.18 -0.85
C ALA A 41 -14.06 -4.82 -2.08
N ASP A 42 -13.44 -4.65 -3.25
CA ASP A 42 -13.91 -5.23 -4.51
C ASP A 42 -13.84 -6.77 -4.46
N ALA A 43 -12.72 -7.34 -4.03
CA ALA A 43 -12.51 -8.78 -4.00
C ALA A 43 -13.38 -9.50 -2.97
N LEU A 44 -13.76 -8.82 -1.88
CA LEU A 44 -14.63 -9.37 -0.84
C LEU A 44 -16.11 -9.01 -1.04
N GLY A 45 -16.45 -8.34 -2.14
CA GLY A 45 -17.83 -8.00 -2.48
C GLY A 45 -18.50 -7.10 -1.43
N PHE A 46 -17.80 -6.07 -0.93
CA PHE A 46 -18.41 -5.16 0.05
C PHE A 46 -19.57 -4.42 -0.58
N ASP A 47 -20.75 -4.52 0.03
CA ASP A 47 -21.92 -3.78 -0.39
C ASP A 47 -21.69 -2.28 -0.35
N LEU A 48 -22.08 -1.60 -1.42
CA LEU A 48 -22.08 -0.15 -1.43
C LEU A 48 -23.26 0.35 -0.60
N PRO A 49 -23.03 1.31 0.31
CA PRO A 49 -24.11 1.95 1.03
C PRO A 49 -25.12 2.58 0.07
N SER A 50 -26.39 2.63 0.45
CA SER A 50 -27.39 3.32 -0.35
C SER A 50 -27.02 4.80 -0.56
N GLU A 51 -27.50 5.40 -1.65
CA GLU A 51 -27.22 6.81 -1.99
C GLU A 51 -27.63 7.78 -0.87
N GLU A 52 -28.72 7.46 -0.16
CA GLU A 52 -29.14 8.22 1.01
C GLU A 52 -28.13 8.15 2.16
N LEU A 53 -27.58 6.97 2.43
CA LEU A 53 -26.57 6.77 3.47
C LEU A 53 -25.28 7.49 3.10
N PHE A 54 -24.87 7.43 1.82
CA PHE A 54 -23.73 8.19 1.29
C PHE A 54 -23.92 9.69 1.49
N SER A 55 -25.08 10.23 1.11
CA SER A 55 -25.40 11.65 1.27
C SER A 55 -25.38 12.11 2.73
N ARG A 56 -25.92 11.28 3.63
CA ARG A 56 -25.89 11.55 5.08
C ARG A 56 -24.46 11.51 5.62
N ALA A 57 -23.68 10.49 5.25
CA ALA A 57 -22.28 10.38 5.65
C ALA A 57 -21.42 11.53 5.12
N ALA A 58 -21.60 11.94 3.86
CA ALA A 58 -20.91 13.08 3.27
C ALA A 58 -21.24 14.41 4.00
N LYS A 59 -22.52 14.64 4.33
CA LYS A 59 -22.93 15.80 5.11
C LYS A 59 -22.31 15.80 6.50
N LEU A 60 -22.29 14.65 7.17
CA LEU A 60 -21.69 14.48 8.49
C LEU A 60 -20.17 14.73 8.44
N LEU A 61 -19.47 14.13 7.46
CA LEU A 61 -18.04 14.32 7.25
C LEU A 61 -17.67 15.79 6.98
N ARG A 62 -18.50 16.49 6.22
CA ARG A 62 -18.31 17.92 5.92
C ARG A 62 -18.43 18.80 7.17
N VAL A 63 -19.34 18.46 8.10
CA VAL A 63 -19.58 19.24 9.32
C VAL A 63 -18.60 18.87 10.44
N VAL A 64 -18.41 17.57 10.67
CA VAL A 64 -17.66 17.04 11.82
C VAL A 64 -16.16 16.87 11.50
N GLY A 65 -15.84 16.59 10.24
CA GLY A 65 -14.48 16.31 9.78
C GLY A 65 -13.95 14.95 10.24
N TYR A 66 -12.98 14.42 9.51
CA TYR A 66 -12.37 13.10 9.79
C TYR A 66 -11.74 12.99 11.19
N LYS A 67 -11.14 14.08 11.69
CA LYS A 67 -10.44 14.06 13.00
C LYS A 67 -11.37 13.78 14.17
N ARG A 68 -12.61 14.27 14.15
CA ARG A 68 -13.58 14.02 15.23
C ARG A 68 -14.22 12.64 15.13
N LEU A 69 -14.47 12.17 13.90
CA LEU A 69 -15.00 10.82 13.68
C LEU A 69 -14.01 9.72 14.08
N SER A 70 -12.72 9.90 13.82
CA SER A 70 -11.70 8.93 14.25
C SER A 70 -11.65 8.78 15.77
N GLY A 71 -11.88 9.85 16.54
CA GLY A 71 -11.97 9.80 18.00
C GLY A 71 -13.14 8.97 18.53
N ILE A 72 -14.29 9.03 17.86
CA ILE A 72 -15.50 8.26 18.22
C ILE A 72 -15.31 6.76 17.94
N TRP A 73 -14.62 6.41 16.86
CA TRP A 73 -14.38 5.01 16.45
C TRP A 73 -13.26 4.35 17.26
N ILE A 74 -12.20 5.08 17.61
CA ILE A 74 -11.06 4.56 18.37
C ILE A 74 -11.42 4.34 19.85
N GLY A 75 -12.42 5.06 20.39
CA GLY A 75 -12.84 4.97 21.80
C GLY A 75 -13.46 3.62 22.22
N LYS A 76 -13.80 2.73 21.29
CA LYS A 76 -14.38 1.40 21.57
C LYS A 76 -13.43 0.22 21.31
N ARG A 77 -12.12 0.42 21.21
CA ARG A 77 -11.20 -0.70 21.15
C ARG A 77 -11.23 -1.46 22.47
N ARG A 78 -11.75 -2.68 22.45
CA ARG A 78 -11.46 -3.69 23.48
C ARG A 78 -9.95 -3.74 23.64
N LYS A 79 -9.48 -3.61 24.91
CA LYS A 79 -8.06 -3.80 25.22
C LYS A 79 -7.61 -5.12 24.64
N PRO A 80 -6.54 -5.17 23.82
CA PRO A 80 -6.02 -6.44 23.34
C PRO A 80 -5.54 -7.26 24.53
N ALA A 81 -6.02 -8.49 24.65
CA ALA A 81 -5.69 -9.42 25.73
C ALA A 81 -4.34 -10.12 25.51
N ALA A 82 -3.37 -9.46 24.90
CA ALA A 82 -1.99 -9.93 24.90
C ALA A 82 -1.06 -8.72 24.69
N LYS A 83 -0.11 -8.55 25.60
CA LYS A 83 1.03 -7.63 25.38
C LYS A 83 1.80 -8.13 24.16
N PRO A 84 1.99 -7.30 23.10
CA PRO A 84 2.96 -7.66 22.07
C PRO A 84 4.33 -7.72 22.73
N LEU A 85 5.07 -8.80 22.47
CA LEU A 85 6.47 -8.91 22.85
C LEU A 85 7.22 -7.82 22.08
N LEU A 86 7.42 -6.68 22.74
CA LEU A 86 8.24 -5.58 22.25
C LEU A 86 9.69 -6.07 22.30
N LEU A 87 10.19 -6.59 21.18
CA LEU A 87 11.61 -6.59 20.91
C LEU A 87 12.03 -5.12 20.82
N SER A 88 12.54 -4.62 21.93
CA SER A 88 13.18 -3.32 22.08
C SER A 88 14.47 -3.29 21.24
N VAL A 89 14.34 -3.01 19.96
CA VAL A 89 15.48 -2.52 19.17
C VAL A 89 15.41 -1.00 19.25
N GLY A 90 16.10 -0.46 20.24
CA GLY A 90 16.31 0.97 20.35
C GLY A 90 17.05 1.50 19.10
N PRO A 91 16.71 2.69 18.62
CA PRO A 91 17.48 3.31 17.56
C PRO A 91 18.86 3.68 18.08
N LYS A 92 19.89 2.90 17.71
CA LYS A 92 21.27 3.30 17.87
C LYS A 92 21.47 4.51 16.95
N ARG A 93 21.62 5.70 17.54
CA ARG A 93 22.11 6.87 16.83
C ARG A 93 23.49 6.53 16.26
N VAL A 94 23.57 6.36 14.97
CA VAL A 94 24.84 6.53 14.25
C VAL A 94 24.83 7.98 13.81
N ALA A 95 25.59 8.79 14.54
CA ALA A 95 26.07 10.06 14.04
C ALA A 95 27.23 9.72 13.10
N ASP A 96 27.18 10.08 11.84
CA ASP A 96 28.14 10.99 11.20
C ASP A 96 27.88 11.11 9.70
N SER A 97 27.86 12.35 9.29
CA SER A 97 28.36 13.00 8.07
C SER A 97 28.01 12.45 6.71
N THR A 98 27.37 13.35 5.97
CA THR A 98 27.52 13.63 4.55
C THR A 98 27.05 12.55 3.59
N GLU A 99 25.78 12.61 3.28
CA GLU A 99 25.29 12.71 1.91
C GLU A 99 23.78 12.96 1.91
N ALA A 100 23.44 14.02 1.25
CA ALA A 100 22.18 14.71 1.30
C ALA A 100 21.05 13.93 0.62
N SER A 101 19.86 14.10 1.18
CA SER A 101 18.63 14.43 0.42
C SER A 101 17.68 13.32 -0.01
N ILE A 102 17.83 12.04 0.34
CA ILE A 102 16.71 11.09 0.39
C ILE A 102 16.55 10.58 1.81
N SER A 103 16.81 11.44 2.73
CA SER A 103 16.77 11.09 4.14
C SER A 103 15.43 11.44 4.72
N PHE A 104 14.66 10.43 4.92
CA PHE A 104 13.49 10.34 5.75
C PHE A 104 12.15 10.24 5.02
N ASP A 105 11.90 9.06 4.48
CA ASP A 105 10.52 8.63 4.22
C ASP A 105 9.84 8.31 5.57
N PRO A 106 8.96 9.20 6.07
CA PRO A 106 8.34 9.03 7.39
C PRO A 106 7.35 7.88 7.42
N TYR A 107 7.00 7.33 6.26
CA TYR A 107 6.05 6.25 6.12
C TYR A 107 6.74 4.89 5.94
N ALA A 108 8.02 4.85 5.59
CA ALA A 108 8.78 3.62 5.34
C ALA A 108 8.69 2.63 6.51
N VAL A 109 8.83 3.13 7.74
CA VAL A 109 8.72 2.30 8.96
C VAL A 109 7.29 1.74 9.11
N LYS A 110 6.26 2.53 8.83
CA LYS A 110 4.87 2.10 8.93
C LYS A 110 4.55 1.07 7.85
N MET A 111 5.03 1.29 6.63
CA MET A 111 4.85 0.36 5.51
C MET A 111 5.58 -0.97 5.75
N THR A 112 6.80 -0.91 6.28
CA THR A 112 7.55 -2.12 6.69
C THR A 112 6.80 -2.90 7.77
N ARG A 113 6.27 -2.23 8.78
CA ARG A 113 5.45 -2.87 9.82
C ARG A 113 4.19 -3.50 9.26
N LEU A 114 3.48 -2.81 8.35
CA LEU A 114 2.32 -3.36 7.68
C LEU A 114 2.68 -4.61 6.87
N ARG A 115 3.75 -4.54 6.08
CA ARG A 115 4.25 -5.69 5.32
C ARG A 115 4.56 -6.88 6.23
N LEU A 116 5.31 -6.67 7.31
CA LEU A 116 5.65 -7.74 8.26
C LEU A 116 4.39 -8.29 8.95
N ALA A 117 3.43 -7.44 9.33
CA ALA A 117 2.19 -7.88 9.94
C ALA A 117 1.41 -8.82 9.01
N VAL A 118 1.32 -8.50 7.72
CA VAL A 118 0.60 -9.33 6.74
C VAL A 118 1.38 -10.61 6.41
N THR A 119 2.70 -10.53 6.26
CA THR A 119 3.48 -11.64 5.69
C THR A 119 4.13 -12.57 6.72
N SER A 120 4.24 -12.15 7.99
CA SER A 120 5.04 -12.89 8.97
C SER A 120 4.32 -13.24 10.27
N ASN A 121 3.20 -12.56 10.60
CA ASN A 121 2.42 -12.91 11.79
C ASN A 121 1.79 -14.30 11.64
N PRO A 122 1.53 -15.00 12.77
CA PRO A 122 0.73 -16.24 12.76
C PRO A 122 -0.62 -16.00 12.11
N ALA A 123 -1.00 -16.91 11.21
CA ALA A 123 -2.22 -16.81 10.42
C ALA A 123 -2.58 -18.19 9.84
N SER A 124 -3.74 -18.34 9.23
CA SER A 124 -4.22 -19.60 8.66
C SER A 124 -3.42 -20.00 7.42
N LEU A 125 -3.20 -19.03 6.50
CA LEU A 125 -2.38 -19.27 5.33
C LEU A 125 -0.89 -19.20 5.69
N PRO A 126 -0.07 -20.19 5.29
CA PRO A 126 1.36 -20.21 5.63
C PRO A 126 2.11 -18.93 5.24
N ALA A 127 2.98 -18.46 6.13
CA ALA A 127 3.73 -17.20 5.93
C ALA A 127 4.48 -17.15 4.59
N PHE A 128 5.10 -18.27 4.16
CA PHE A 128 5.83 -18.34 2.87
C PHE A 128 4.90 -18.14 1.66
N VAL A 129 3.63 -18.58 1.76
CA VAL A 129 2.62 -18.36 0.69
C VAL A 129 2.25 -16.89 0.64
N ARG A 130 1.94 -16.26 1.79
CA ARG A 130 1.64 -14.83 1.87
C ARG A 130 2.79 -13.96 1.37
N GLN A 131 4.03 -14.35 1.67
CA GLN A 131 5.24 -13.69 1.15
C GLN A 131 5.35 -13.81 -0.38
N LYS A 132 5.09 -15.00 -0.95
CA LYS A 132 5.07 -15.19 -2.41
C LYS A 132 4.02 -14.33 -3.08
N ILE A 133 2.80 -14.30 -2.51
CA ILE A 133 1.70 -13.49 -3.02
C ILE A 133 2.07 -12.00 -2.99
N THR A 134 2.53 -11.50 -1.85
CA THR A 134 2.92 -10.09 -1.68
C THR A 134 4.07 -9.69 -2.60
N ALA A 135 4.97 -10.62 -2.93
CA ALA A 135 6.05 -10.40 -3.88
C ALA A 135 5.63 -10.52 -5.36
N GLY A 136 4.35 -10.74 -5.65
CA GLY A 136 3.85 -10.93 -7.01
C GLY A 136 4.38 -12.17 -7.71
N ARG A 137 4.84 -13.18 -6.95
CA ARG A 137 5.37 -14.41 -7.52
C ARG A 137 4.23 -15.32 -7.96
N ASN A 138 4.41 -15.97 -9.11
CA ASN A 138 3.43 -16.90 -9.64
C ASN A 138 3.17 -18.06 -8.66
N LEU A 139 1.90 -18.33 -8.47
CA LEU A 139 1.38 -19.50 -7.78
C LEU A 139 0.57 -20.31 -8.79
N SER A 140 0.56 -21.63 -8.64
CA SER A 140 -0.26 -22.54 -9.46
C SER A 140 -1.65 -22.75 -8.85
N GLY A 141 -2.58 -23.24 -9.67
CA GLY A 141 -3.91 -23.62 -9.24
C GLY A 141 -4.87 -22.43 -8.97
N PRO A 142 -6.04 -22.70 -8.36
CA PRO A 142 -7.09 -21.70 -8.17
C PRO A 142 -6.60 -20.48 -7.38
N LEU A 143 -5.79 -20.70 -6.35
CA LEU A 143 -5.23 -19.59 -5.54
C LEU A 143 -4.36 -18.66 -6.41
N GLY A 144 -3.55 -19.20 -7.31
CA GLY A 144 -2.72 -18.39 -8.21
C GLY A 144 -3.55 -17.49 -9.13
N SER A 145 -4.60 -18.05 -9.74
CA SER A 145 -5.53 -17.31 -10.59
C SER A 145 -6.26 -16.21 -9.81
N TYR A 146 -6.74 -16.55 -8.61
CA TYR A 146 -7.46 -15.63 -7.74
C TYR A 146 -6.58 -14.44 -7.31
N VAL A 147 -5.39 -14.68 -6.73
CA VAL A 147 -4.51 -13.58 -6.27
C VAL A 147 -4.02 -12.69 -7.40
N LYS A 148 -3.84 -13.25 -8.60
CA LYS A 148 -3.54 -12.47 -9.80
C LYS A 148 -4.70 -11.56 -10.15
N LYS A 149 -5.95 -12.08 -10.13
CA LYS A 149 -7.16 -11.30 -10.41
C LYS A 149 -7.32 -10.17 -9.36
N VAL A 150 -7.11 -10.45 -8.06
CA VAL A 150 -7.11 -9.43 -7.00
C VAL A 150 -6.07 -8.33 -7.26
N ALA A 151 -4.85 -8.69 -7.64
CA ALA A 151 -3.77 -7.73 -7.87
C ALA A 151 -4.01 -6.85 -9.11
N GLU A 152 -4.62 -7.38 -10.15
CA GLU A 152 -4.79 -6.71 -11.45
C GLU A 152 -6.19 -6.09 -11.61
N ARG A 153 -7.25 -6.83 -11.28
CA ARG A 153 -8.64 -6.53 -11.62
C ARG A 153 -9.61 -7.04 -10.54
N ALA A 154 -9.43 -6.60 -9.30
CA ALA A 154 -10.20 -7.08 -8.15
C ALA A 154 -11.72 -6.97 -8.35
N TYR A 155 -12.19 -5.97 -9.08
CA TYR A 155 -13.60 -5.77 -9.42
C TYR A 155 -14.21 -6.85 -10.35
N GLU A 156 -13.37 -7.73 -10.91
CA GLU A 156 -13.82 -8.88 -11.72
C GLU A 156 -13.93 -10.18 -10.91
N ILE A 157 -13.67 -10.15 -9.61
CA ILE A 157 -13.86 -11.31 -8.73
C ILE A 157 -15.35 -11.63 -8.67
N THR A 158 -15.66 -12.91 -8.78
CA THR A 158 -17.03 -13.44 -8.76
C THR A 158 -17.17 -14.52 -7.69
N ASP A 159 -18.41 -14.87 -7.38
CA ASP A 159 -18.73 -15.98 -6.47
C ASP A 159 -18.12 -17.31 -6.96
N ASP A 160 -17.99 -17.51 -8.28
CA ASP A 160 -17.36 -18.71 -8.85
C ASP A 160 -15.86 -18.78 -8.54
N ASP A 161 -15.17 -17.63 -8.47
CA ASP A 161 -13.77 -17.59 -8.05
C ASP A 161 -13.63 -18.08 -6.60
N ILE A 162 -14.54 -17.63 -5.72
CA ILE A 162 -14.56 -18.04 -4.31
C ILE A 162 -14.96 -19.52 -4.18
N ALA A 163 -16.00 -19.96 -4.92
CA ALA A 163 -16.42 -21.36 -4.93
C ALA A 163 -15.28 -22.29 -5.39
N SER A 164 -14.50 -21.88 -6.39
CA SER A 164 -13.33 -22.63 -6.86
C SER A 164 -12.23 -22.77 -5.80
N LEU A 165 -12.06 -21.77 -4.92
CA LEU A 165 -11.12 -21.83 -3.79
C LEU A 165 -11.64 -22.77 -2.72
N HIS A 166 -12.94 -22.71 -2.37
CA HIS A 166 -13.56 -23.66 -1.42
C HIS A 166 -13.48 -25.10 -1.94
N ALA A 167 -13.71 -25.32 -3.24
CA ALA A 167 -13.55 -26.64 -3.86
C ALA A 167 -12.09 -27.16 -3.78
N ALA A 168 -11.12 -26.25 -3.70
CA ALA A 168 -9.71 -26.58 -3.47
C ALA A 168 -9.33 -26.61 -1.98
N ASN A 169 -10.31 -26.64 -1.07
CA ASN A 169 -10.20 -26.71 0.39
C ASN A 169 -9.53 -25.49 1.06
N TYR A 170 -9.60 -24.31 0.46
CA TYR A 170 -9.23 -23.07 1.16
C TYR A 170 -10.38 -22.60 2.04
N THR A 171 -10.05 -22.21 3.26
CA THR A 171 -10.99 -21.61 4.21
C THR A 171 -11.20 -20.13 3.94
N ASP A 172 -12.28 -19.53 4.49
CA ASP A 172 -12.55 -18.09 4.38
C ASP A 172 -11.39 -17.25 4.93
N ASP A 173 -10.76 -17.68 6.02
CA ASP A 173 -9.62 -16.99 6.62
C ASP A 173 -8.42 -17.01 5.65
N GLU A 174 -8.12 -18.16 5.02
CA GLU A 174 -7.04 -18.27 4.04
C GLU A 174 -7.29 -17.43 2.78
N ILE A 175 -8.54 -17.38 2.32
CA ILE A 175 -8.98 -16.54 1.18
C ILE A 175 -8.82 -15.07 1.54
N PHE A 176 -9.26 -14.66 2.73
CA PHE A 176 -9.09 -13.29 3.23
C PHE A 176 -7.61 -12.90 3.30
N GLU A 177 -6.77 -13.74 3.89
CA GLU A 177 -5.32 -13.50 4.02
C GLU A 177 -4.62 -13.44 2.67
N ALA A 178 -5.02 -14.27 1.70
CA ALA A 178 -4.53 -14.22 0.32
C ALA A 178 -4.93 -12.91 -0.36
N THR A 179 -6.19 -12.48 -0.18
CA THR A 179 -6.72 -11.21 -0.71
C THR A 179 -5.92 -10.02 -0.18
N VAL A 180 -5.73 -9.95 1.14
CA VAL A 180 -4.96 -8.87 1.77
C VAL A 180 -3.50 -8.88 1.29
N SER A 181 -2.90 -10.07 1.16
CA SER A 181 -1.52 -10.21 0.67
C SER A 181 -1.36 -9.76 -0.78
N ALA A 182 -2.32 -10.08 -1.64
CA ALA A 182 -2.31 -9.68 -3.06
C ALA A 182 -2.55 -8.16 -3.21
N ALA A 183 -3.51 -7.62 -2.47
CA ALA A 183 -3.80 -6.19 -2.47
C ALA A 183 -2.59 -5.36 -1.98
N LEU A 184 -1.95 -5.82 -0.89
CA LEU A 184 -0.73 -5.20 -0.37
C LEU A 184 0.41 -5.26 -1.39
N GLY A 185 0.63 -6.42 -2.01
CA GLY A 185 1.66 -6.60 -3.05
C GLY A 185 1.48 -5.64 -4.22
N ALA A 186 0.24 -5.50 -4.71
CA ALA A 186 -0.11 -4.57 -5.77
C ALA A 186 0.13 -3.10 -5.38
N GLY A 187 -0.17 -2.72 -4.13
CA GLY A 187 0.10 -1.39 -3.61
C GLY A 187 1.59 -1.10 -3.47
N LEU A 188 2.36 -2.04 -2.91
CA LEU A 188 3.81 -1.93 -2.74
C LEU A 188 4.55 -1.83 -4.08
N PHE A 189 4.12 -2.58 -5.10
CA PHE A 189 4.70 -2.47 -6.44
C PHE A 189 4.56 -1.05 -7.00
N ARG A 190 3.38 -0.43 -6.85
CA ARG A 190 3.15 0.95 -7.32
C ARG A 190 3.97 1.97 -6.55
N LEU A 191 4.07 1.79 -5.24
CA LEU A 191 4.94 2.62 -4.40
C LEU A 191 6.39 2.56 -4.89
N ASP A 192 6.89 1.37 -5.15
CA ASP A 192 8.26 1.15 -5.61
C ASP A 192 8.54 1.80 -6.97
N CYS A 193 7.56 1.79 -7.89
CA CYS A 193 7.68 2.52 -9.17
C CYS A 193 7.85 4.03 -8.94
N VAL A 194 7.03 4.64 -8.08
CA VAL A 194 7.16 6.09 -7.77
C VAL A 194 8.47 6.41 -7.09
N LEU A 195 8.88 5.59 -6.10
CA LEU A 195 10.15 5.83 -5.39
C LEU A 195 11.34 5.75 -6.34
N ARG A 196 11.37 4.79 -7.28
CA ARG A 196 12.40 4.70 -8.31
C ARG A 196 12.40 5.90 -9.24
N ALA A 197 11.23 6.36 -9.68
CA ALA A 197 11.10 7.52 -10.55
C ALA A 197 11.56 8.83 -9.86
N LEU A 198 11.29 8.99 -8.56
CA LEU A 198 11.77 10.11 -7.76
C LEU A 198 13.30 10.15 -7.69
N VAL A 199 13.95 8.99 -7.49
CA VAL A 199 15.42 8.87 -7.42
C VAL A 199 16.06 9.13 -8.78
N ALA A 200 15.56 8.51 -9.85
CA ALA A 200 16.12 8.65 -11.20
C ALA A 200 16.13 10.12 -11.66
N ASN A 201 15.10 10.87 -11.34
CA ASN A 201 15.00 12.29 -11.71
C ASN A 201 15.94 13.20 -10.90
N GLN A 202 16.42 12.78 -9.73
CA GLN A 202 17.42 13.54 -8.95
C GLN A 202 18.82 13.41 -9.55
N SER A 203 19.16 12.23 -10.07
CA SER A 203 20.46 11.96 -10.69
C SER A 203 20.67 12.80 -11.96
N THR A 204 19.65 12.90 -12.81
CA THR A 204 19.72 13.72 -14.04
C THR A 204 19.82 15.22 -13.78
N ALA A 205 19.20 15.72 -12.71
CA ALA A 205 19.29 17.12 -12.32
C ALA A 205 20.68 17.50 -11.78
N SER A 206 21.36 16.60 -11.07
CA SER A 206 22.72 16.84 -10.55
C SER A 206 23.78 16.77 -11.64
N GLU A 207 23.64 15.91 -12.64
CA GLU A 207 24.56 15.84 -13.78
C GLU A 207 24.49 17.08 -14.68
N SER A 208 23.30 17.58 -14.97
CA SER A 208 23.10 18.79 -15.75
C SER A 208 23.68 20.04 -15.06
N PHE A 209 23.65 20.13 -13.74
CA PHE A 209 24.23 21.22 -12.98
C PHE A 209 25.77 21.14 -12.94
N SER A 210 26.35 19.95 -12.89
CA SER A 210 27.80 19.71 -12.92
C SER A 210 28.40 20.10 -14.27
N ILE A 211 27.75 19.79 -15.39
CA ILE A 211 28.20 20.12 -16.74
C ILE A 211 28.15 21.64 -16.97
N ALA A 212 27.12 22.31 -16.48
CA ALA A 212 26.99 23.78 -16.60
C ALA A 212 28.03 24.55 -15.77
N SER A 213 28.49 23.98 -14.66
CA SER A 213 29.54 24.56 -13.80
C SER A 213 30.97 24.37 -14.35
N SER A 214 31.19 23.32 -15.15
CA SER A 214 32.50 23.02 -15.76
C SER A 214 32.77 23.80 -17.07
N ALA A 215 31.76 24.50 -17.61
CA ALA A 215 31.85 25.26 -18.87
C ALA A 215 32.09 26.79 -18.66
N ARG A 216 32.37 27.23 -17.44
CA ARG A 216 32.77 28.59 -17.07
C ARG A 216 34.22 28.62 -16.61
#